data_19528387b118f22849b53ee8a42718ff
#
_entry.id   19528387b118f22849b53ee8a42718ff
#
_cell.length_a   1.000
_cell.length_b   1.000
_cell.length_c   1.000
_cell.angle_alpha   90.00
_cell.angle_beta   90.00
_cell.angle_gamma   90.00
#
_symmetry.space_group_name_H-M   'P 1'
#
loop_
_entity.id
_entity.type
_entity.pdbx_description
1 polymer ?
#
loop_
_entity_poly.entity_id
_entity_poly.type
_entity_poly.pdbx_seq_one_letter_code
_entity_poly.pdbx_strand_id
1 'polypeptide(L)'
;MKDLSRLRQWMREHGLAAFIFPSTDPHCGEYVPDHWKTREWISGFNGSAGTAVVTLTHAALWTDSRYWLAAEEQLAGTPFELVRCRRNVATAEELAAWIKAHCEDSPCGKPLCVGIDSWVNTVNSVRELECQLSIAGLQLAKAGDPAEDLWTDRPQIPLNPIEIQPIEFAGEEACHKIERLRHEMQRFRASATLITQLDEIAWLTNLRGTDVHCCPLFVAYMTVTLNEATLFTDLHKVSTEVERYLGEQGIQLRDYTDAAQAISDMPAQGVVADPDICNARLWPEGEGIIEHTSLIAPMKAIKNEAEIRGYRSAMRKDGVALVKFLRWLTTGEWKKENGPLGPKGRLQSEAGQEWTMNGEVVTEMAIDRKLTALRAEQPLFRDISFDTIAGYGAHGAIVHYEATPETDIPLEPHGLLLLDSGAQYQDGTTDITRTIALGPLTDEERTDYTLVLKGHIRLAMAKFPSGSSGTQLDVLARYAMWQHGLNFLHGTGHGVGSYLNVHEGPHQIRMSYMPAPLVAGMTLTNEPGIYKAGKHGCRTENTQLIIPFSHGEFGDFLQFEPLTLCPIDTRPIKLEMMAPDELQWLDDYHERVYQELSPLLDADDRQWLRQATQKLSES
;
A
#
# COMPACT_ATOMS: atom_id res chain seq x y z
N MET A 1 -15.36 -20.01 13.06
CA MET A 1 -15.77 -20.33 11.68
C MET A 1 -17.03 -19.54 11.38
N LYS A 2 -16.99 -18.61 10.44
CA LYS A 2 -18.20 -17.87 10.07
C LYS A 2 -19.16 -18.81 9.34
N ASP A 3 -20.40 -18.83 9.79
CA ASP A 3 -21.43 -19.69 9.23
C ASP A 3 -22.01 -19.07 7.96
N LEU A 4 -21.63 -19.61 6.79
CA LEU A 4 -22.16 -19.19 5.50
C LEU A 4 -23.65 -19.51 5.30
N SER A 5 -24.29 -20.22 6.23
CA SER A 5 -25.70 -20.63 6.08
C SER A 5 -26.65 -19.43 5.99
N ARG A 6 -26.40 -18.38 6.79
CA ARG A 6 -27.22 -17.15 6.78
C ARG A 6 -27.05 -16.40 5.45
N LEU A 7 -25.81 -16.25 4.94
CA LEU A 7 -25.60 -15.64 3.63
C LEU A 7 -26.27 -16.45 2.51
N ARG A 8 -26.13 -17.77 2.52
CA ARG A 8 -26.79 -18.65 1.54
C ARG A 8 -28.30 -18.61 1.61
N GLN A 9 -28.87 -18.41 2.79
CA GLN A 9 -30.32 -18.19 2.96
C GLN A 9 -30.71 -16.84 2.34
N TRP A 10 -30.01 -15.75 2.68
CA TRP A 10 -30.21 -14.43 2.10
C TRP A 10 -30.14 -14.46 0.57
N MET A 11 -29.12 -15.15 0.02
CA MET A 11 -28.97 -15.35 -1.43
C MET A 11 -30.20 -16.05 -2.05
N ARG A 12 -30.73 -17.09 -1.41
CA ARG A 12 -31.93 -17.77 -1.92
C ARG A 12 -33.15 -16.84 -1.92
N GLU A 13 -33.34 -16.07 -0.87
CA GLU A 13 -34.44 -15.10 -0.73
C GLU A 13 -34.35 -13.99 -1.80
N HIS A 14 -33.14 -13.64 -2.24
CA HIS A 14 -32.89 -12.67 -3.31
C HIS A 14 -32.71 -13.30 -4.71
N GLY A 15 -32.89 -14.61 -4.85
CA GLY A 15 -32.80 -15.31 -6.14
C GLY A 15 -31.39 -15.39 -6.72
N LEU A 16 -30.38 -15.37 -5.86
CA LEU A 16 -28.97 -15.38 -6.25
C LEU A 16 -28.36 -16.77 -6.15
N ALA A 17 -27.59 -17.16 -7.16
CA ALA A 17 -26.81 -18.40 -7.18
C ALA A 17 -25.40 -18.20 -6.58
N ALA A 18 -24.84 -17.01 -6.70
CA ALA A 18 -23.55 -16.63 -6.15
C ALA A 18 -23.54 -15.16 -5.70
N PHE A 19 -22.57 -14.78 -4.86
CA PHE A 19 -22.30 -13.40 -4.49
C PHE A 19 -20.78 -13.16 -4.47
N ILE A 20 -20.34 -11.99 -4.97
CA ILE A 20 -18.92 -11.60 -5.08
C ILE A 20 -18.64 -10.46 -4.09
N PHE A 21 -17.60 -10.63 -3.25
CA PHE A 21 -17.13 -9.66 -2.26
C PHE A 21 -15.72 -9.20 -2.66
N PRO A 22 -15.53 -7.98 -3.18
CA PRO A 22 -14.22 -7.42 -3.46
C PRO A 22 -13.54 -6.88 -2.19
N SER A 23 -12.27 -6.48 -2.31
CA SER A 23 -11.50 -5.79 -1.25
C SER A 23 -11.53 -4.28 -1.46
N THR A 24 -12.70 -3.68 -1.57
CA THR A 24 -12.86 -2.24 -1.83
C THR A 24 -13.98 -1.67 -1.00
N ASP A 25 -14.02 -0.34 -0.94
CA ASP A 25 -15.07 0.46 -0.33
C ASP A 25 -15.81 1.32 -1.39
N PRO A 26 -16.77 2.15 -1.02
CA PRO A 26 -17.45 3.05 -1.96
C PRO A 26 -16.56 4.07 -2.64
N HIS A 27 -15.34 4.25 -2.16
CA HIS A 27 -14.32 5.14 -2.74
C HIS A 27 -13.29 4.39 -3.58
N CYS A 28 -13.43 3.06 -3.69
CA CYS A 28 -12.52 2.16 -4.42
C CYS A 28 -11.06 2.28 -3.95
N GLY A 29 -10.85 2.57 -2.67
CA GLY A 29 -9.53 2.67 -2.04
C GLY A 29 -8.88 1.30 -1.83
N GLU A 30 -7.52 1.28 -1.76
CA GLU A 30 -6.76 0.08 -1.39
C GLU A 30 -6.91 -0.25 0.10
N TYR A 31 -6.84 0.77 0.95
CA TYR A 31 -7.05 0.66 2.39
C TYR A 31 -8.49 1.02 2.71
N VAL A 32 -9.20 0.06 3.29
CA VAL A 32 -10.65 0.11 3.47
C VAL A 32 -10.98 0.34 4.95
N PRO A 33 -11.82 1.33 5.30
CA PRO A 33 -12.33 1.46 6.66
C PRO A 33 -13.06 0.19 7.11
N ASP A 34 -12.99 -0.14 8.39
CA ASP A 34 -13.51 -1.40 8.96
C ASP A 34 -14.99 -1.67 8.63
N HIS A 35 -15.78 -0.61 8.47
CA HIS A 35 -17.19 -0.71 8.07
C HIS A 35 -17.39 -1.48 6.76
N TRP A 36 -16.47 -1.33 5.79
CA TRP A 36 -16.57 -1.93 4.45
C TRP A 36 -15.69 -3.17 4.25
N LYS A 37 -15.04 -3.70 5.27
CA LYS A 37 -14.22 -4.93 5.19
C LYS A 37 -15.10 -6.19 5.06
N THR A 38 -16.08 -6.18 4.15
CA THR A 38 -17.06 -7.27 3.96
C THR A 38 -16.42 -8.57 3.49
N ARG A 39 -15.38 -8.51 2.66
CA ARG A 39 -14.60 -9.68 2.22
C ARG A 39 -13.90 -10.34 3.43
N GLU A 40 -13.25 -9.57 4.31
CA GLU A 40 -12.64 -10.07 5.53
C GLU A 40 -13.71 -10.63 6.49
N TRP A 41 -14.81 -9.89 6.67
CA TRP A 41 -15.93 -10.33 7.49
C TRP A 41 -16.44 -11.71 7.08
N ILE A 42 -16.59 -12.01 5.78
CA ILE A 42 -17.16 -13.29 5.32
C ILE A 42 -16.13 -14.42 5.25
N SER A 43 -14.88 -14.13 4.88
CA SER A 43 -13.85 -15.15 4.66
C SER A 43 -12.92 -15.38 5.86
N GLY A 44 -12.70 -14.35 6.68
CA GLY A 44 -11.67 -14.34 7.73
C GLY A 44 -10.27 -14.03 7.24
N PHE A 45 -10.10 -13.76 5.94
CA PHE A 45 -8.81 -13.36 5.37
C PHE A 45 -8.65 -11.83 5.47
N ASN A 46 -7.56 -11.34 6.11
CA ASN A 46 -7.33 -9.92 6.39
C ASN A 46 -6.40 -9.20 5.40
N GLY A 47 -5.70 -9.90 4.49
CA GLY A 47 -4.82 -9.26 3.51
C GLY A 47 -5.51 -8.17 2.69
N SER A 48 -4.83 -7.10 2.27
CA SER A 48 -5.45 -5.94 1.61
C SER A 48 -6.04 -6.25 0.22
N ALA A 49 -5.55 -7.28 -0.46
CA ALA A 49 -5.98 -7.64 -1.82
C ALA A 49 -6.61 -9.04 -1.90
N GLY A 50 -7.81 -9.13 -2.45
CA GLY A 50 -8.47 -10.41 -2.70
C GLY A 50 -9.93 -10.24 -3.09
N THR A 51 -10.53 -11.30 -3.62
CA THR A 51 -11.96 -11.38 -3.95
C THR A 51 -12.52 -12.68 -3.39
N ALA A 52 -13.56 -12.59 -2.57
CA ALA A 52 -14.27 -13.78 -2.10
C ALA A 52 -15.52 -14.00 -2.95
N VAL A 53 -15.79 -15.26 -3.29
CA VAL A 53 -17.02 -15.68 -3.98
C VAL A 53 -17.68 -16.77 -3.17
N VAL A 54 -18.96 -16.63 -2.95
CA VAL A 54 -19.79 -17.63 -2.25
C VAL A 54 -20.90 -18.06 -3.20
N THR A 55 -21.02 -19.37 -3.43
CA THR A 55 -22.19 -19.99 -4.08
C THR A 55 -23.06 -20.67 -3.02
N LEU A 56 -24.20 -21.23 -3.44
CA LEU A 56 -25.07 -21.95 -2.51
C LEU A 56 -24.41 -23.20 -1.89
N THR A 57 -23.34 -23.70 -2.46
CA THR A 57 -22.67 -24.93 -2.03
C THR A 57 -21.17 -24.76 -1.76
N HIS A 58 -20.47 -23.85 -2.47
CA HIS A 58 -19.01 -23.66 -2.42
C HIS A 58 -18.66 -22.23 -1.97
N ALA A 59 -17.37 -22.02 -1.63
CA ALA A 59 -16.81 -20.71 -1.39
C ALA A 59 -15.33 -20.71 -1.76
N ALA A 60 -14.85 -19.62 -2.34
CA ALA A 60 -13.44 -19.46 -2.72
C ALA A 60 -12.95 -18.05 -2.47
N LEU A 61 -11.64 -17.91 -2.22
CA LEU A 61 -10.92 -16.65 -2.12
C LEU A 61 -9.81 -16.60 -3.16
N TRP A 62 -9.83 -15.59 -4.01
CA TRP A 62 -8.73 -15.23 -4.89
C TRP A 62 -7.83 -14.21 -4.22
N THR A 63 -6.52 -14.44 -4.24
CA THR A 63 -5.54 -13.43 -3.83
C THR A 63 -4.23 -13.61 -4.59
N ASP A 64 -3.37 -12.60 -4.58
CA ASP A 64 -2.10 -12.59 -5.31
C ASP A 64 -0.92 -13.12 -4.49
N SER A 65 0.26 -13.13 -5.12
CA SER A 65 1.46 -13.76 -4.57
C SER A 65 1.96 -13.19 -3.25
N ARG A 66 1.60 -11.96 -2.91
CA ARG A 66 1.97 -11.30 -1.65
C ARG A 66 1.33 -12.01 -0.45
N TYR A 67 0.16 -12.61 -0.67
CA TYR A 67 -0.71 -13.15 0.37
C TYR A 67 -0.91 -14.66 0.32
N TRP A 68 -0.36 -15.41 -0.65
CA TRP A 68 -0.66 -16.84 -0.78
C TRP A 68 -0.39 -17.64 0.50
N LEU A 69 0.76 -17.41 1.15
CA LEU A 69 1.11 -18.13 2.38
C LEU A 69 0.20 -17.73 3.54
N ALA A 70 -0.04 -16.44 3.74
CA ALA A 70 -0.96 -15.96 4.77
C ALA A 70 -2.39 -16.47 4.56
N ALA A 71 -2.87 -16.48 3.31
CA ALA A 71 -4.20 -16.97 2.99
C ALA A 71 -4.33 -18.49 3.20
N GLU A 72 -3.30 -19.30 2.91
CA GLU A 72 -3.29 -20.73 3.22
C GLU A 72 -3.48 -20.99 4.72
N GLU A 73 -2.80 -20.21 5.56
CA GLU A 73 -2.90 -20.34 7.02
C GLU A 73 -4.26 -19.85 7.53
N GLN A 74 -4.72 -18.68 7.08
CA GLN A 74 -5.97 -18.07 7.56
C GLN A 74 -7.23 -18.80 7.09
N LEU A 75 -7.20 -19.40 5.91
CA LEU A 75 -8.33 -20.16 5.38
C LEU A 75 -8.35 -21.62 5.86
N ALA A 76 -7.30 -22.09 6.55
CA ALA A 76 -7.23 -23.46 7.04
C ALA A 76 -8.41 -23.79 7.96
N GLY A 77 -9.17 -24.85 7.63
CA GLY A 77 -10.36 -25.27 8.39
C GLY A 77 -11.61 -24.40 8.17
N THR A 78 -11.59 -23.42 7.25
CA THR A 78 -12.75 -22.67 6.80
C THR A 78 -13.40 -23.33 5.58
N PRO A 79 -14.61 -22.93 5.17
CA PRO A 79 -15.24 -23.43 3.94
C PRO A 79 -14.67 -22.83 2.66
N PHE A 80 -13.70 -21.92 2.73
CA PHE A 80 -13.12 -21.25 1.58
C PHE A 80 -11.93 -22.03 1.02
N GLU A 81 -11.90 -22.26 -0.29
CA GLU A 81 -10.72 -22.68 -1.01
C GLU A 81 -9.89 -21.49 -1.47
N LEU A 82 -8.55 -21.60 -1.42
CA LEU A 82 -7.64 -20.59 -1.93
C LEU A 82 -7.43 -20.78 -3.44
N VAL A 83 -7.74 -19.74 -4.21
CA VAL A 83 -7.39 -19.63 -5.63
C VAL A 83 -6.26 -18.63 -5.80
N ARG A 84 -5.09 -19.11 -6.26
CA ARG A 84 -3.89 -18.29 -6.42
C ARG A 84 -3.92 -17.51 -7.73
N CYS A 85 -4.08 -16.20 -7.66
CA CYS A 85 -3.98 -15.32 -8.81
C CYS A 85 -2.52 -15.22 -9.29
N ARG A 86 -2.31 -15.34 -10.60
CA ARG A 86 -1.01 -15.03 -11.20
C ARG A 86 -0.82 -13.54 -11.49
N ARG A 87 -1.91 -12.76 -11.41
CA ARG A 87 -1.98 -11.31 -11.49
C ARG A 87 -2.40 -10.76 -10.13
N ASN A 88 -2.34 -9.45 -9.96
CA ASN A 88 -2.67 -8.81 -8.67
C ASN A 88 -4.14 -8.96 -8.26
N VAL A 89 -5.04 -9.26 -9.20
CA VAL A 89 -6.48 -9.45 -8.94
C VAL A 89 -7.04 -10.61 -9.76
N ALA A 90 -8.15 -11.19 -9.29
CA ALA A 90 -8.94 -12.14 -10.05
C ALA A 90 -9.53 -11.46 -11.29
N THR A 91 -9.46 -12.10 -12.44
CA THR A 91 -10.13 -11.59 -13.64
C THR A 91 -11.62 -11.96 -13.62
N ALA A 92 -12.45 -11.13 -14.26
CA ALA A 92 -13.87 -11.43 -14.40
C ALA A 92 -14.13 -12.77 -15.11
N GLU A 93 -13.25 -13.15 -16.06
CA GLU A 93 -13.29 -14.45 -16.75
C GLU A 93 -13.06 -15.61 -15.76
N GLU A 94 -12.03 -15.52 -14.89
CA GLU A 94 -11.74 -16.55 -13.88
C GLU A 94 -12.91 -16.70 -12.90
N LEU A 95 -13.48 -15.58 -12.43
CA LEU A 95 -14.62 -15.58 -11.54
C LEU A 95 -15.85 -16.21 -12.20
N ALA A 96 -16.19 -15.79 -13.42
CA ALA A 96 -17.34 -16.31 -14.16
C ALA A 96 -17.21 -17.82 -14.44
N ALA A 97 -16.03 -18.28 -14.85
CA ALA A 97 -15.76 -19.69 -15.10
C ALA A 97 -15.88 -20.54 -13.83
N TRP A 98 -15.33 -20.06 -12.72
CA TRP A 98 -15.44 -20.77 -11.44
C TRP A 98 -16.89 -20.83 -10.94
N ILE A 99 -17.62 -19.70 -10.97
CA ILE A 99 -19.03 -19.64 -10.57
C ILE A 99 -19.85 -20.63 -11.41
N LYS A 100 -19.67 -20.63 -12.73
CA LYS A 100 -20.39 -21.57 -13.62
C LYS A 100 -20.11 -23.03 -13.27
N ALA A 101 -18.87 -23.37 -12.90
CA ALA A 101 -18.48 -24.73 -12.53
C ALA A 101 -19.03 -25.18 -11.16
N HIS A 102 -19.36 -24.21 -10.25
CA HIS A 102 -19.77 -24.50 -8.87
C HIS A 102 -21.22 -24.08 -8.55
N CYS A 103 -22.00 -23.76 -9.58
CA CYS A 103 -23.43 -23.56 -9.46
C CYS A 103 -24.19 -24.73 -10.11
N GLU A 104 -25.23 -25.22 -9.44
CA GLU A 104 -26.15 -26.18 -10.03
C GLU A 104 -26.97 -25.52 -11.15
N ASP A 105 -27.28 -26.28 -12.21
CA ASP A 105 -28.11 -25.75 -13.29
C ASP A 105 -29.49 -25.30 -12.79
N SER A 106 -29.98 -24.21 -13.36
CA SER A 106 -31.29 -23.66 -13.00
C SER A 106 -32.40 -24.65 -13.36
N PRO A 107 -33.23 -25.08 -12.41
CA PRO A 107 -34.31 -26.06 -12.67
C PRO A 107 -35.36 -25.56 -13.67
N CYS A 108 -35.42 -24.26 -13.97
CA CYS A 108 -36.38 -23.65 -14.89
C CYS A 108 -35.74 -23.09 -16.18
N GLY A 109 -34.45 -23.35 -16.44
CA GLY A 109 -33.74 -22.88 -17.64
C GLY A 109 -33.56 -21.36 -17.71
N LYS A 110 -33.80 -20.61 -16.63
CA LYS A 110 -33.46 -19.19 -16.56
C LYS A 110 -31.97 -19.00 -16.21
N PRO A 111 -31.29 -17.94 -16.68
CA PRO A 111 -29.94 -17.66 -16.26
C PRO A 111 -29.84 -17.54 -14.73
N LEU A 112 -28.77 -18.11 -14.16
CA LEU A 112 -28.47 -17.94 -12.73
C LEU A 112 -27.93 -16.52 -12.48
N CYS A 113 -28.43 -15.88 -11.43
CA CYS A 113 -28.05 -14.53 -11.06
C CYS A 113 -26.85 -14.54 -10.10
N VAL A 114 -25.84 -13.73 -10.39
CA VAL A 114 -24.67 -13.47 -9.55
C VAL A 114 -24.79 -12.08 -8.94
N GLY A 115 -24.84 -11.99 -7.61
CA GLY A 115 -25.01 -10.75 -6.87
C GLY A 115 -23.69 -10.00 -6.69
N ILE A 116 -23.76 -8.69 -6.75
CA ILE A 116 -22.72 -7.74 -6.31
C ILE A 116 -23.36 -6.56 -5.57
N ASP A 117 -22.55 -5.88 -4.78
CA ASP A 117 -22.86 -4.52 -4.32
C ASP A 117 -22.22 -3.50 -5.26
N SER A 118 -23.05 -2.65 -5.88
CA SER A 118 -22.57 -1.64 -6.83
C SER A 118 -21.86 -0.43 -6.17
N TRP A 119 -21.95 -0.28 -4.85
CA TRP A 119 -21.22 0.74 -4.12
C TRP A 119 -19.72 0.44 -4.03
N VAL A 120 -19.35 -0.84 -3.95
CA VAL A 120 -17.96 -1.29 -3.75
C VAL A 120 -17.37 -1.93 -4.99
N ASN A 121 -17.97 -1.74 -6.15
CA ASN A 121 -17.47 -2.21 -7.44
C ASN A 121 -17.33 -1.05 -8.41
N THR A 122 -16.19 -0.93 -9.10
CA THR A 122 -15.98 0.12 -10.10
C THR A 122 -16.83 -0.09 -11.34
N VAL A 123 -17.05 0.96 -12.11
CA VAL A 123 -17.82 0.89 -13.37
C VAL A 123 -17.24 -0.14 -14.32
N ASN A 124 -15.91 -0.11 -14.54
CA ASN A 124 -15.27 -1.04 -15.45
C ASN A 124 -15.29 -2.48 -14.91
N SER A 125 -15.13 -2.70 -13.60
CA SER A 125 -15.26 -4.04 -13.02
C SER A 125 -16.65 -4.62 -13.22
N VAL A 126 -17.70 -3.79 -13.07
CA VAL A 126 -19.10 -4.21 -13.31
C VAL A 126 -19.32 -4.54 -14.78
N ARG A 127 -18.85 -3.70 -15.71
CA ARG A 127 -18.97 -3.94 -17.16
C ARG A 127 -18.27 -5.24 -17.58
N GLU A 128 -17.07 -5.47 -17.08
CA GLU A 128 -16.30 -6.68 -17.38
C GLU A 128 -16.97 -7.92 -16.80
N LEU A 129 -17.42 -7.87 -15.54
CA LEU A 129 -18.18 -8.95 -14.91
C LEU A 129 -19.46 -9.26 -15.68
N GLU A 130 -20.23 -8.26 -16.08
CA GLU A 130 -21.48 -8.42 -16.83
C GLU A 130 -21.21 -9.12 -18.18
N CYS A 131 -20.14 -8.71 -18.87
CA CYS A 131 -19.72 -9.33 -20.14
C CYS A 131 -19.35 -10.82 -19.94
N GLN A 132 -18.44 -11.12 -19.00
CA GLN A 132 -17.91 -12.47 -18.79
C GLN A 132 -18.97 -13.42 -18.20
N LEU A 133 -19.82 -12.94 -17.30
CA LEU A 133 -20.95 -13.70 -16.79
C LEU A 133 -21.95 -14.04 -17.89
N SER A 134 -22.25 -13.09 -18.78
CA SER A 134 -23.12 -13.33 -19.95
C SER A 134 -22.55 -14.40 -20.88
N ILE A 135 -21.24 -14.38 -21.16
CA ILE A 135 -20.53 -15.41 -21.95
C ILE A 135 -20.67 -16.79 -21.28
N ALA A 136 -20.58 -16.84 -19.95
CA ALA A 136 -20.74 -18.09 -19.18
C ALA A 136 -22.22 -18.55 -19.04
N GLY A 137 -23.19 -17.79 -19.58
CA GLY A 137 -24.63 -18.07 -19.44
C GLY A 137 -25.20 -17.73 -18.08
N LEU A 138 -24.56 -16.80 -17.37
CA LEU A 138 -24.95 -16.24 -16.07
C LEU A 138 -25.43 -14.79 -16.25
N GLN A 139 -26.10 -14.24 -15.24
CA GLN A 139 -26.59 -12.87 -15.25
C GLN A 139 -26.08 -12.11 -14.03
N LEU A 140 -25.58 -10.89 -14.20
CA LEU A 140 -25.23 -10.01 -13.09
C LEU A 140 -26.48 -9.40 -12.46
N ALA A 141 -26.49 -9.34 -11.11
CA ALA A 141 -27.53 -8.67 -10.32
C ALA A 141 -26.91 -7.65 -9.35
N LYS A 142 -27.32 -6.39 -9.42
CA LYS A 142 -26.96 -5.35 -8.45
C LYS A 142 -27.85 -5.53 -7.20
N ALA A 143 -27.44 -6.41 -6.30
CA ALA A 143 -28.28 -6.91 -5.21
C ALA A 143 -28.15 -6.11 -3.90
N GLY A 144 -27.21 -5.16 -3.82
CA GLY A 144 -26.90 -4.43 -2.59
C GLY A 144 -25.93 -5.19 -1.68
N ASP A 145 -25.73 -4.67 -0.48
CA ASP A 145 -24.78 -5.22 0.50
C ASP A 145 -25.46 -6.19 1.47
N PRO A 146 -25.18 -7.50 1.42
CA PRO A 146 -25.75 -8.45 2.37
C PRO A 146 -25.26 -8.22 3.82
N ALA A 147 -24.17 -7.49 4.02
CA ALA A 147 -23.67 -7.18 5.36
C ALA A 147 -24.61 -6.24 6.14
N GLU A 148 -25.41 -5.40 5.47
CA GLU A 148 -26.44 -4.58 6.14
C GLU A 148 -27.40 -5.43 6.94
N ASP A 149 -27.83 -6.57 6.41
CA ASP A 149 -28.78 -7.47 7.04
C ASP A 149 -28.11 -8.51 7.95
N LEU A 150 -26.86 -8.89 7.68
CA LEU A 150 -26.26 -10.09 8.27
C LEU A 150 -25.12 -9.82 9.26
N TRP A 151 -24.43 -8.68 9.14
CA TRP A 151 -23.31 -8.33 10.00
C TRP A 151 -23.77 -7.52 11.22
N THR A 152 -24.19 -8.22 12.26
CA THR A 152 -24.86 -7.63 13.45
C THR A 152 -23.96 -6.72 14.30
N ASP A 153 -22.66 -6.94 14.28
CA ASP A 153 -21.63 -6.19 14.99
C ASP A 153 -20.75 -5.36 14.04
N ARG A 154 -21.32 -4.97 12.89
CA ARG A 154 -20.62 -4.16 11.88
C ARG A 154 -20.12 -2.85 12.48
N PRO A 155 -18.81 -2.53 12.32
CA PRO A 155 -18.29 -1.24 12.74
C PRO A 155 -19.06 -0.08 12.11
N GLN A 156 -19.18 1.02 12.83
CA GLN A 156 -19.80 2.23 12.28
C GLN A 156 -18.92 2.85 11.21
N ILE A 157 -19.51 3.62 10.29
CA ILE A 157 -18.73 4.49 9.39
C ILE A 157 -17.95 5.47 10.26
N PRO A 158 -16.63 5.65 10.02
CA PRO A 158 -15.81 6.49 10.87
C PRO A 158 -16.27 7.95 10.88
N LEU A 159 -16.25 8.56 12.05
CA LEU A 159 -16.60 9.96 12.27
C LEU A 159 -15.44 10.74 12.92
N ASN A 160 -14.21 10.42 12.55
CA ASN A 160 -13.03 11.09 13.09
C ASN A 160 -12.95 12.55 12.59
N PRO A 161 -12.45 13.48 13.42
CA PRO A 161 -12.34 14.88 13.04
C PRO A 161 -11.48 15.10 11.79
N ILE A 162 -11.87 16.05 10.96
CA ILE A 162 -11.10 16.52 9.82
C ILE A 162 -10.18 17.66 10.29
N GLU A 163 -8.92 17.63 9.85
CA GLU A 163 -7.89 18.61 10.15
C GLU A 163 -7.40 19.30 8.88
N ILE A 164 -6.96 20.56 9.02
CA ILE A 164 -6.34 21.32 7.93
C ILE A 164 -4.86 20.97 7.85
N GLN A 165 -4.38 20.59 6.66
CA GLN A 165 -2.96 20.46 6.40
C GLN A 165 -2.35 21.86 6.24
N PRO A 166 -1.39 22.27 7.09
CA PRO A 166 -0.79 23.59 7.01
C PRO A 166 -0.16 23.88 5.65
N ILE A 167 -0.32 25.13 5.20
CA ILE A 167 0.20 25.58 3.89
C ILE A 167 1.73 25.42 3.78
N GLU A 168 2.45 25.51 4.88
CA GLU A 168 3.90 25.29 4.92
C GLU A 168 4.31 23.87 4.48
N PHE A 169 3.41 22.88 4.64
CA PHE A 169 3.60 21.50 4.20
C PHE A 169 2.89 21.22 2.87
N ALA A 170 1.68 21.76 2.68
CA ALA A 170 0.91 21.59 1.44
C ALA A 170 1.52 22.36 0.25
N GLY A 171 2.14 23.49 0.49
CA GLY A 171 2.86 24.30 -0.50
C GLY A 171 2.00 25.04 -1.51
N GLU A 172 0.72 24.70 -1.65
CA GLU A 172 -0.23 25.30 -2.57
C GLU A 172 -1.61 25.34 -1.94
N GLU A 173 -2.30 26.49 -2.05
CA GLU A 173 -3.66 26.67 -1.55
C GLU A 173 -4.67 25.78 -2.31
N ALA A 174 -5.72 25.31 -1.64
CA ALA A 174 -6.73 24.45 -2.25
C ALA A 174 -7.43 25.13 -3.44
N CYS A 175 -7.75 26.43 -3.34
CA CYS A 175 -8.34 27.18 -4.44
C CYS A 175 -7.45 27.18 -5.70
N HIS A 176 -6.13 27.27 -5.57
CA HIS A 176 -5.20 27.22 -6.72
C HIS A 176 -5.14 25.82 -7.33
N LYS A 177 -5.15 24.76 -6.53
CA LYS A 177 -5.23 23.38 -7.03
C LYS A 177 -6.54 23.15 -7.81
N ILE A 178 -7.66 23.67 -7.31
CA ILE A 178 -8.96 23.62 -7.99
C ILE A 178 -8.93 24.38 -9.32
N GLU A 179 -8.27 25.54 -9.37
CA GLU A 179 -8.10 26.29 -10.63
C GLU A 179 -7.27 25.50 -11.65
N ARG A 180 -6.18 24.85 -11.21
CA ARG A 180 -5.39 23.95 -12.07
C ARG A 180 -6.26 22.81 -12.61
N LEU A 181 -7.07 22.18 -11.76
CA LEU A 181 -8.00 21.13 -12.15
C LEU A 181 -8.99 21.66 -13.21
N ARG A 182 -9.56 22.85 -13.02
CA ARG A 182 -10.46 23.49 -14.02
C ARG A 182 -9.76 23.72 -15.35
N HIS A 183 -8.48 24.09 -15.36
CA HIS A 183 -7.71 24.22 -16.60
C HIS A 183 -7.54 22.86 -17.31
N GLU A 184 -7.26 21.77 -16.55
CA GLU A 184 -7.21 20.44 -17.16
C GLU A 184 -8.59 20.00 -17.67
N MET A 185 -9.68 20.24 -16.94
CA MET A 185 -11.03 19.97 -17.40
C MET A 185 -11.33 20.67 -18.74
N GLN A 186 -10.92 21.94 -18.90
CA GLN A 186 -11.13 22.70 -20.15
C GLN A 186 -10.41 22.06 -21.35
N ARG A 187 -9.23 21.44 -21.15
CA ARG A 187 -8.51 20.71 -22.21
C ARG A 187 -9.33 19.56 -22.77
N PHE A 188 -10.15 18.93 -21.93
CA PHE A 188 -11.09 17.87 -22.31
C PHE A 188 -12.48 18.40 -22.69
N ARG A 189 -12.69 19.73 -22.71
CA ARG A 189 -14.01 20.37 -22.90
C ARG A 189 -15.03 19.91 -21.85
N ALA A 190 -14.56 19.58 -20.67
CA ALA A 190 -15.39 19.15 -19.57
C ALA A 190 -15.97 20.35 -18.81
N SER A 191 -17.21 20.22 -18.38
CA SER A 191 -17.92 21.20 -17.55
C SER A 191 -17.89 20.83 -16.07
N ALA A 192 -17.66 19.56 -15.74
CA ALA A 192 -17.62 19.05 -14.39
C ALA A 192 -16.72 17.80 -14.28
N THR A 193 -16.32 17.47 -13.06
CA THR A 193 -15.67 16.20 -12.70
C THR A 193 -16.19 15.69 -11.35
N LEU A 194 -16.27 14.36 -11.24
CA LEU A 194 -16.54 13.65 -10.00
C LEU A 194 -15.23 13.08 -9.44
N ILE A 195 -14.99 13.29 -8.16
CA ILE A 195 -13.81 12.80 -7.44
C ILE A 195 -14.30 11.88 -6.34
N THR A 196 -13.88 10.62 -6.41
CA THR A 196 -14.27 9.57 -5.45
C THR A 196 -13.12 9.08 -4.59
N GLN A 197 -11.88 9.23 -5.05
CA GLN A 197 -10.68 8.80 -4.32
C GLN A 197 -10.40 9.72 -3.13
N LEU A 198 -10.28 9.14 -1.93
CA LEU A 198 -10.12 9.90 -0.68
C LEU A 198 -8.80 10.68 -0.63
N ASP A 199 -7.72 10.12 -1.17
CA ASP A 199 -6.41 10.76 -1.20
C ASP A 199 -6.36 11.95 -2.18
N GLU A 200 -7.09 11.87 -3.29
CA GLU A 200 -7.25 12.98 -4.24
C GLU A 200 -8.05 14.14 -3.62
N ILE A 201 -9.14 13.82 -2.90
CA ILE A 201 -9.94 14.80 -2.16
C ILE A 201 -9.10 15.45 -1.07
N ALA A 202 -8.38 14.64 -0.27
CA ALA A 202 -7.53 15.13 0.80
C ALA A 202 -6.40 16.04 0.30
N TRP A 203 -5.78 15.69 -0.85
CA TRP A 203 -4.76 16.51 -1.49
C TRP A 203 -5.34 17.81 -2.06
N LEU A 204 -6.47 17.72 -2.78
CA LEU A 204 -7.08 18.86 -3.46
C LEU A 204 -7.59 19.92 -2.47
N THR A 205 -8.13 19.46 -1.35
CA THR A 205 -8.72 20.33 -0.31
C THR A 205 -7.73 20.78 0.78
N ASN A 206 -6.50 20.24 0.83
CA ASN A 206 -5.56 20.38 1.93
C ASN A 206 -6.18 19.95 3.28
N LEU A 207 -7.01 18.93 3.28
CA LEU A 207 -7.59 18.37 4.50
C LEU A 207 -7.03 16.96 4.76
N ARG A 208 -7.02 16.59 6.03
CA ARG A 208 -6.62 15.25 6.49
C ARG A 208 -7.62 14.74 7.51
N GLY A 209 -7.66 13.43 7.70
CA GLY A 209 -8.46 12.77 8.72
C GLY A 209 -7.82 11.46 9.13
N THR A 210 -8.51 10.64 9.91
CA THR A 210 -8.02 9.35 10.39
C THR A 210 -9.09 8.25 10.23
N ASP A 211 -9.93 8.36 9.20
CA ASP A 211 -11.00 7.40 8.96
C ASP A 211 -10.49 6.08 8.37
N VAL A 212 -9.31 6.10 7.74
CA VAL A 212 -8.68 4.94 7.13
C VAL A 212 -7.42 4.63 7.92
N HIS A 213 -7.26 3.37 8.33
CA HIS A 213 -6.09 2.92 9.09
C HIS A 213 -4.79 3.25 8.36
N CYS A 214 -3.81 3.78 9.05
CA CYS A 214 -2.49 4.20 8.54
C CYS A 214 -2.51 5.30 7.46
N CYS A 215 -3.68 5.73 7.00
CA CYS A 215 -3.81 6.73 5.94
C CYS A 215 -4.47 8.00 6.49
N PRO A 216 -3.87 9.19 6.29
CA PRO A 216 -4.42 10.44 6.82
C PRO A 216 -5.60 10.95 5.97
N LEU A 217 -6.64 10.12 5.82
CA LEU A 217 -7.78 10.31 4.94
C LEU A 217 -9.09 10.42 5.74
N PHE A 218 -10.10 10.97 5.09
CA PHE A 218 -11.46 11.06 5.61
C PHE A 218 -12.48 10.69 4.53
N VAL A 219 -13.56 10.06 4.93
CA VAL A 219 -14.64 9.62 4.03
C VAL A 219 -15.36 10.83 3.46
N ALA A 220 -15.32 10.99 2.13
CA ALA A 220 -15.91 12.10 1.40
C ALA A 220 -16.08 11.79 -0.10
N TYR A 221 -16.93 12.56 -0.76
CA TYR A 221 -16.98 12.75 -2.22
C TYR A 221 -16.77 14.21 -2.55
N MET A 222 -16.36 14.50 -3.77
CA MET A 222 -16.24 15.88 -4.22
C MET A 222 -16.66 16.01 -5.67
N THR A 223 -17.34 17.12 -5.99
CA THR A 223 -17.64 17.52 -7.37
C THR A 223 -17.02 18.88 -7.64
N VAL A 224 -16.44 19.04 -8.83
CA VAL A 224 -15.90 20.32 -9.29
C VAL A 224 -16.50 20.64 -10.64
N THR A 225 -17.10 21.82 -10.74
CA THR A 225 -17.54 22.43 -12.02
C THR A 225 -16.60 23.59 -12.37
N LEU A 226 -16.83 24.21 -13.52
CA LEU A 226 -16.06 25.40 -13.91
C LEU A 226 -16.23 26.57 -12.93
N ASN A 227 -17.32 26.59 -12.14
CA ASN A 227 -17.64 27.72 -11.25
C ASN A 227 -17.74 27.34 -9.77
N GLU A 228 -18.03 26.07 -9.47
CA GLU A 228 -18.30 25.60 -8.12
C GLU A 228 -17.39 24.42 -7.76
N ALA A 229 -17.12 24.22 -6.48
CA ALA A 229 -16.48 23.06 -5.91
C ALA A 229 -17.26 22.68 -4.64
N THR A 230 -17.70 21.42 -4.55
CA THR A 230 -18.53 20.97 -3.43
C THR A 230 -17.94 19.70 -2.81
N LEU A 231 -17.66 19.76 -1.52
CA LEU A 231 -17.22 18.63 -0.70
C LEU A 231 -18.43 18.04 0.03
N PHE A 232 -18.59 16.72 -0.07
CA PHE A 232 -19.61 15.95 0.62
C PHE A 232 -18.96 15.06 1.67
N THR A 233 -19.19 15.35 2.95
CA THR A 233 -18.70 14.56 4.08
C THR A 233 -19.68 14.66 5.24
N ASP A 234 -19.59 13.75 6.23
CA ASP A 234 -20.42 13.84 7.42
C ASP A 234 -20.11 15.15 8.18
N LEU A 235 -21.12 15.97 8.38
CA LEU A 235 -20.95 17.30 8.96
C LEU A 235 -20.50 17.27 10.43
N HIS A 236 -20.69 16.15 11.15
CA HIS A 236 -20.20 15.98 12.53
C HIS A 236 -18.67 15.94 12.62
N LYS A 237 -17.98 15.65 11.52
CA LYS A 237 -16.50 15.61 11.44
C LYS A 237 -15.88 16.98 11.23
N VAL A 238 -16.71 17.99 10.87
CA VAL A 238 -16.25 19.30 10.42
C VAL A 238 -16.33 20.29 11.56
N SER A 239 -15.17 20.79 12.00
CA SER A 239 -15.11 21.89 12.97
C SER A 239 -15.46 23.24 12.32
N THR A 240 -15.85 24.22 13.12
CA THR A 240 -16.08 25.60 12.64
C THR A 240 -14.84 26.19 11.94
N GLU A 241 -13.63 25.77 12.34
CA GLU A 241 -12.39 26.20 11.71
C GLU A 241 -12.26 25.63 10.30
N VAL A 242 -12.54 24.31 10.11
CA VAL A 242 -12.52 23.65 8.80
C VAL A 242 -13.62 24.22 7.90
N GLU A 243 -14.83 24.45 8.42
CA GLU A 243 -15.92 25.08 7.65
C GLU A 243 -15.54 26.47 7.14
N ARG A 244 -14.95 27.31 8.01
CA ARG A 244 -14.46 28.63 7.62
C ARG A 244 -13.36 28.54 6.57
N TYR A 245 -12.39 27.63 6.76
CA TYR A 245 -11.30 27.38 5.79
C TYR A 245 -11.86 26.99 4.43
N LEU A 246 -12.80 26.03 4.36
CA LEU A 246 -13.43 25.62 3.10
C LEU A 246 -14.11 26.80 2.39
N GLY A 247 -14.84 27.64 3.15
CA GLY A 247 -15.45 28.86 2.62
C GLY A 247 -14.44 29.86 2.06
N GLU A 248 -13.30 30.05 2.75
CA GLU A 248 -12.19 30.92 2.28
C GLU A 248 -11.53 30.35 1.02
N GLN A 249 -11.49 29.02 0.85
CA GLN A 249 -10.99 28.35 -0.35
C GLN A 249 -12.03 28.22 -1.49
N GLY A 250 -13.24 28.74 -1.30
CA GLY A 250 -14.31 28.68 -2.29
C GLY A 250 -14.92 27.30 -2.48
N ILE A 251 -14.85 26.44 -1.44
CA ILE A 251 -15.40 25.09 -1.43
C ILE A 251 -16.69 25.08 -0.62
N GLN A 252 -17.79 24.67 -1.23
CA GLN A 252 -19.07 24.45 -0.56
C GLN A 252 -19.03 23.13 0.22
N LEU A 253 -19.64 23.10 1.39
CA LEU A 253 -19.77 21.91 2.23
C LEU A 253 -21.21 21.43 2.22
N ARG A 254 -21.40 20.09 2.00
CA ARG A 254 -22.70 19.42 2.06
C ARG A 254 -22.57 18.11 2.82
N ASP A 255 -23.70 17.58 3.29
CA ASP A 255 -23.72 16.28 3.94
C ASP A 255 -23.36 15.14 2.98
N TYR A 256 -22.65 14.12 3.49
CA TYR A 256 -22.21 12.96 2.71
C TYR A 256 -23.36 12.26 1.98
N THR A 257 -24.54 12.19 2.61
CA THR A 257 -25.73 11.55 2.05
C THR A 257 -26.31 12.28 0.85
N ASP A 258 -25.99 13.56 0.67
CA ASP A 258 -26.42 14.37 -0.46
C ASP A 258 -25.66 14.05 -1.76
N ALA A 259 -24.50 13.37 -1.67
CA ALA A 259 -23.61 13.17 -2.81
C ALA A 259 -24.31 12.47 -3.99
N ALA A 260 -25.06 11.39 -3.72
CA ALA A 260 -25.71 10.62 -4.77
C ALA A 260 -26.71 11.47 -5.58
N GLN A 261 -27.51 12.31 -4.89
CA GLN A 261 -28.45 13.20 -5.56
C GLN A 261 -27.73 14.30 -6.33
N ALA A 262 -26.72 14.93 -5.72
CA ALA A 262 -25.95 16.00 -6.36
C ALA A 262 -25.23 15.52 -7.63
N ILE A 263 -24.70 14.28 -7.63
CA ILE A 263 -24.07 13.66 -8.78
C ILE A 263 -25.09 13.36 -9.88
N SER A 264 -26.29 12.86 -9.52
CA SER A 264 -27.38 12.64 -10.45
C SER A 264 -27.87 13.95 -11.10
N ASP A 265 -27.77 15.07 -10.39
CA ASP A 265 -28.15 16.39 -10.86
C ASP A 265 -27.06 17.11 -11.68
N MET A 266 -25.87 16.48 -11.85
CA MET A 266 -24.78 17.04 -12.66
C MET A 266 -25.19 17.21 -14.13
N PRO A 267 -24.53 18.12 -14.88
CA PRO A 267 -24.83 18.29 -16.29
C PRO A 267 -24.77 16.98 -17.07
N ALA A 268 -25.76 16.71 -17.90
CA ALA A 268 -25.82 15.48 -18.70
C ALA A 268 -24.69 15.37 -19.75
N GLN A 269 -23.86 16.39 -19.92
CA GLN A 269 -22.78 16.44 -20.89
C GLN A 269 -21.52 17.09 -20.30
N GLY A 270 -20.37 16.55 -20.69
CA GLY A 270 -19.06 17.11 -20.33
C GLY A 270 -18.64 16.83 -18.89
N VAL A 271 -19.10 15.73 -18.29
CA VAL A 271 -18.57 15.26 -17.00
C VAL A 271 -17.38 14.32 -17.25
N VAL A 272 -16.20 14.68 -16.75
CA VAL A 272 -15.06 13.75 -16.71
C VAL A 272 -15.18 12.87 -15.48
N ALA A 273 -15.09 11.56 -15.67
CA ALA A 273 -15.03 10.58 -14.58
C ALA A 273 -14.18 9.39 -15.00
N ASP A 274 -13.51 8.78 -14.01
CA ASP A 274 -12.67 7.61 -14.21
C ASP A 274 -13.45 6.34 -13.89
N PRO A 275 -13.76 5.48 -14.88
CA PRO A 275 -14.53 4.27 -14.66
C PRO A 275 -13.78 3.18 -13.88
N ASP A 276 -12.45 3.32 -13.70
CA ASP A 276 -11.63 2.38 -12.93
C ASP A 276 -11.61 2.69 -11.42
N ILE A 277 -11.98 3.91 -11.01
CA ILE A 277 -11.98 4.34 -9.60
C ILE A 277 -13.33 4.89 -9.12
N CYS A 278 -14.31 5.09 -10.00
CA CYS A 278 -15.65 5.47 -9.61
C CYS A 278 -16.52 4.22 -9.40
N ASN A 279 -17.23 4.15 -8.28
CA ASN A 279 -18.16 3.07 -8.05
C ASN A 279 -19.36 3.13 -9.01
N ALA A 280 -19.89 1.95 -9.35
CA ALA A 280 -20.96 1.83 -10.36
C ALA A 280 -22.31 2.39 -9.90
N ARG A 281 -22.49 2.66 -8.59
CA ARG A 281 -23.72 3.26 -8.05
C ARG A 281 -23.77 4.76 -8.29
N LEU A 282 -22.62 5.43 -8.20
CA LEU A 282 -22.52 6.89 -8.35
C LEU A 282 -22.13 7.32 -9.78
N TRP A 283 -22.00 6.38 -10.70
CA TRP A 283 -21.65 6.74 -12.09
C TRP A 283 -22.69 7.71 -12.67
N PRO A 284 -22.27 8.89 -13.16
CA PRO A 284 -23.19 9.86 -13.72
C PRO A 284 -24.01 9.27 -14.88
N GLU A 285 -25.30 9.61 -14.97
CA GLU A 285 -26.15 9.20 -16.07
C GLU A 285 -26.08 10.22 -17.21
N GLY A 286 -25.91 9.76 -18.46
CA GLY A 286 -25.95 10.62 -19.65
C GLY A 286 -25.03 10.16 -20.78
N GLU A 287 -25.32 10.63 -22.01
CA GLU A 287 -24.53 10.29 -23.20
C GLU A 287 -23.22 11.11 -23.34
N GLY A 288 -23.00 12.09 -22.46
CA GLY A 288 -21.88 13.03 -22.56
C GLY A 288 -20.81 12.86 -21.49
N ILE A 289 -20.69 11.66 -20.88
CA ILE A 289 -19.62 11.36 -19.94
C ILE A 289 -18.30 11.19 -20.71
N ILE A 290 -17.27 11.86 -20.25
CA ILE A 290 -15.91 11.75 -20.78
C ILE A 290 -15.15 10.77 -19.89
N GLU A 291 -15.06 9.52 -20.33
CA GLU A 291 -14.29 8.50 -19.61
C GLU A 291 -12.80 8.79 -19.75
N HIS A 292 -12.16 9.10 -18.65
CA HIS A 292 -10.74 9.41 -18.61
C HIS A 292 -10.18 9.04 -17.23
N THR A 293 -8.91 8.64 -17.20
CA THR A 293 -8.20 8.45 -15.93
C THR A 293 -8.20 9.76 -15.13
N SER A 294 -8.06 9.64 -13.79
CA SER A 294 -8.08 10.81 -12.91
C SER A 294 -7.22 11.96 -13.42
N LEU A 295 -7.79 13.17 -13.43
CA LEU A 295 -7.06 14.40 -13.74
C LEU A 295 -6.18 14.86 -12.55
N ILE A 296 -6.46 14.40 -11.35
CA ILE A 296 -5.81 14.83 -10.10
C ILE A 296 -4.56 13.97 -9.81
N ALA A 297 -4.63 12.66 -10.05
CA ALA A 297 -3.51 11.77 -9.76
C ALA A 297 -2.17 12.23 -10.38
N PRO A 298 -2.09 12.65 -11.66
CA PRO A 298 -0.85 13.18 -12.22
C PRO A 298 -0.40 14.50 -11.59
N MET A 299 -1.35 15.36 -11.17
CA MET A 299 -1.05 16.63 -10.51
C MET A 299 -0.45 16.41 -9.12
N LYS A 300 -1.00 15.47 -8.36
CA LYS A 300 -0.58 15.08 -7.02
C LYS A 300 0.76 14.33 -7.03
N ALA A 301 1.01 13.53 -8.04
CA ALA A 301 2.23 12.75 -8.19
C ALA A 301 3.50 13.62 -8.30
N ILE A 302 3.40 14.80 -8.90
CA ILE A 302 4.51 15.75 -9.05
C ILE A 302 4.55 16.65 -7.82
N LYS A 303 5.49 16.40 -6.92
CA LYS A 303 5.63 17.10 -5.65
C LYS A 303 6.15 18.53 -5.86
N ASN A 304 5.51 19.48 -5.17
CA ASN A 304 6.00 20.86 -5.12
C ASN A 304 7.22 20.99 -4.18
N GLU A 305 7.84 22.15 -4.15
CA GLU A 305 9.04 22.38 -3.34
C GLU A 305 8.80 22.21 -1.82
N ALA A 306 7.61 22.54 -1.32
CA ALA A 306 7.28 22.36 0.10
C ALA A 306 7.15 20.89 0.44
N GLU A 307 6.45 20.11 -0.39
CA GLU A 307 6.33 18.67 -0.23
C GLU A 307 7.71 17.98 -0.31
N ILE A 308 8.58 18.37 -1.27
CA ILE A 308 9.95 17.82 -1.37
C ILE A 308 10.78 18.16 -0.14
N ARG A 309 10.69 19.39 0.40
CA ARG A 309 11.35 19.74 1.68
C ARG A 309 10.81 18.93 2.82
N GLY A 310 9.49 18.71 2.84
CA GLY A 310 8.80 17.88 3.81
C GLY A 310 9.31 16.44 3.81
N TYR A 311 9.40 15.79 2.64
CA TYR A 311 9.98 14.45 2.52
C TYR A 311 11.40 14.37 3.07
N ARG A 312 12.28 15.31 2.70
CA ARG A 312 13.65 15.32 3.21
C ARG A 312 13.70 15.48 4.74
N SER A 313 12.76 16.26 5.31
CA SER A 313 12.61 16.40 6.76
C SER A 313 12.08 15.12 7.41
N ALA A 314 11.03 14.51 6.85
CA ALA A 314 10.46 13.25 7.32
C ALA A 314 11.50 12.12 7.31
N MET A 315 12.27 11.99 6.22
CA MET A 315 13.31 10.95 6.10
C MET A 315 14.47 11.13 7.10
N ARG A 316 14.82 12.36 7.51
CA ARG A 316 15.78 12.59 8.59
C ARG A 316 15.24 12.14 9.94
N LYS A 317 13.99 12.46 10.26
CA LYS A 317 13.33 12.06 11.50
C LYS A 317 13.22 10.53 11.57
N ASP A 318 12.73 9.92 10.50
CA ASP A 318 12.63 8.47 10.40
C ASP A 318 14.00 7.79 10.49
N GLY A 319 15.01 8.35 9.84
CA GLY A 319 16.40 7.90 9.91
C GLY A 319 16.97 7.91 11.33
N VAL A 320 16.65 8.92 12.14
CA VAL A 320 17.04 8.97 13.57
C VAL A 320 16.39 7.82 14.34
N ALA A 321 15.09 7.59 14.15
CA ALA A 321 14.37 6.49 14.81
C ALA A 321 14.95 5.13 14.40
N LEU A 322 15.20 4.94 13.11
CA LEU A 322 15.78 3.71 12.54
C LEU A 322 17.21 3.45 13.05
N VAL A 323 18.07 4.47 13.15
CA VAL A 323 19.43 4.31 13.71
C VAL A 323 19.38 3.87 15.17
N LYS A 324 18.54 4.51 15.99
CA LYS A 324 18.35 4.09 17.40
C LYS A 324 17.84 2.65 17.49
N PHE A 325 16.89 2.30 16.65
CA PHE A 325 16.33 0.95 16.57
C PHE A 325 17.38 -0.08 16.15
N LEU A 326 18.11 0.17 15.06
CA LEU A 326 19.13 -0.75 14.54
C LEU A 326 20.28 -0.94 15.54
N ARG A 327 20.71 0.14 16.20
CA ARG A 327 21.70 0.04 17.29
C ARG A 327 21.18 -0.87 18.40
N TRP A 328 19.96 -0.62 18.90
CA TRP A 328 19.35 -1.45 19.94
C TRP A 328 19.33 -2.93 19.52
N LEU A 329 18.88 -3.24 18.31
CA LEU A 329 18.75 -4.61 17.82
C LEU A 329 20.10 -5.31 17.62
N THR A 330 21.10 -4.60 17.07
CA THR A 330 22.38 -5.21 16.67
C THR A 330 23.47 -5.20 17.73
N THR A 331 23.31 -4.40 18.79
CA THR A 331 24.24 -4.35 19.94
C THR A 331 23.70 -5.02 21.20
N GLY A 332 22.48 -5.55 21.16
CA GLY A 332 21.87 -6.27 22.28
C GLY A 332 22.65 -7.55 22.64
N GLU A 333 22.81 -7.80 23.92
CA GLU A 333 23.43 -9.03 24.40
C GLU A 333 22.43 -10.20 24.41
N TRP A 334 22.68 -11.16 23.53
CA TRP A 334 21.87 -12.38 23.46
C TRP A 334 22.35 -13.43 24.47
N LYS A 335 21.40 -13.96 25.24
CA LYS A 335 21.64 -15.05 26.22
C LYS A 335 20.57 -16.10 26.10
N LYS A 336 20.96 -17.35 26.32
CA LYS A 336 20.04 -18.48 26.43
C LYS A 336 19.69 -18.67 27.89
N GLU A 337 18.44 -18.42 28.24
CA GLU A 337 17.97 -18.50 29.63
C GLU A 337 16.88 -19.57 29.81
N ASN A 338 16.73 -20.12 31.03
CA ASN A 338 15.61 -20.98 31.32
C ASN A 338 14.35 -20.13 31.45
N GLY A 339 13.52 -20.14 30.44
CA GLY A 339 12.29 -19.35 30.41
C GLY A 339 11.24 -19.83 31.41
N PRO A 340 10.46 -18.91 32.01
CA PRO A 340 9.23 -19.31 32.69
C PRO A 340 8.25 -19.85 31.65
N LEU A 341 7.55 -20.92 32.01
CA LEU A 341 6.42 -21.44 31.23
C LEU A 341 5.44 -20.29 30.96
N GLY A 342 5.39 -19.81 29.73
CA GLY A 342 4.43 -18.77 29.32
C GLY A 342 2.99 -19.25 29.55
N PRO A 343 2.03 -18.34 29.78
CA PRO A 343 0.65 -18.68 30.16
C PRO A 343 -0.15 -19.47 29.13
N LYS A 344 0.38 -19.79 27.95
CA LYS A 344 -0.31 -20.56 26.89
C LYS A 344 0.53 -21.61 26.18
N GLY A 345 1.53 -22.24 26.80
CA GLY A 345 2.11 -23.48 26.29
C GLY A 345 2.61 -23.48 24.84
N ARG A 346 3.00 -22.33 24.26
CA ARG A 346 3.52 -22.24 22.90
C ARG A 346 5.04 -22.10 22.93
N LEU A 347 5.67 -23.03 22.21
CA LEU A 347 7.07 -23.10 21.82
C LEU A 347 8.08 -23.01 22.97
N GLN A 348 8.08 -24.03 23.77
CA GLN A 348 9.32 -24.47 24.36
C GLN A 348 10.20 -25.00 23.20
N SER A 349 11.42 -24.47 23.05
CA SER A 349 12.47 -25.27 22.43
C SER A 349 12.48 -26.64 23.15
N GLU A 350 12.83 -27.72 22.47
CA GLU A 350 12.87 -29.09 23.06
C GLU A 350 13.66 -29.20 24.37
N ALA A 351 14.27 -28.10 24.84
CA ALA A 351 15.10 -28.01 26.04
C ALA A 351 14.59 -27.02 27.11
N GLY A 352 13.44 -26.33 26.92
CA GLY A 352 12.93 -25.38 27.93
C GLY A 352 13.78 -24.11 28.10
N GLN A 353 14.59 -23.77 27.12
CA GLN A 353 15.44 -22.56 27.09
C GLN A 353 14.99 -21.62 25.96
N GLU A 354 14.92 -20.34 26.27
CA GLU A 354 14.56 -19.27 25.31
C GLU A 354 15.74 -18.31 25.15
N TRP A 355 15.84 -17.70 23.95
CA TRP A 355 16.76 -16.62 23.72
C TRP A 355 16.19 -15.31 24.28
N THR A 356 16.98 -14.61 25.06
CA THR A 356 16.69 -13.24 25.51
C THR A 356 17.73 -12.27 24.96
N MET A 357 17.31 -11.07 24.67
CA MET A 357 18.18 -9.95 24.34
C MET A 357 18.08 -8.92 25.47
N ASN A 358 19.19 -8.65 26.14
CA ASN A 358 19.23 -7.79 27.34
C ASN A 358 18.27 -8.28 28.48
N GLY A 359 17.99 -9.57 28.55
CA GLY A 359 17.11 -10.17 29.57
C GLY A 359 15.62 -10.18 29.20
N GLU A 360 15.25 -9.82 27.96
CA GLU A 360 13.88 -9.86 27.49
C GLU A 360 13.75 -10.75 26.24
N VAL A 361 12.63 -11.47 26.11
CA VAL A 361 12.29 -12.19 24.88
C VAL A 361 11.82 -11.16 23.86
N VAL A 362 12.54 -11.04 22.74
CA VAL A 362 12.18 -10.14 21.64
C VAL A 362 11.45 -10.92 20.57
N THR A 363 10.23 -10.52 20.24
CA THR A 363 9.37 -11.13 19.22
C THR A 363 9.16 -10.19 18.04
N GLU A 364 8.58 -10.69 16.95
CA GLU A 364 8.23 -9.87 15.78
C GLU A 364 7.31 -8.69 16.15
N MET A 365 6.28 -8.92 16.98
CA MET A 365 5.42 -7.83 17.50
C MET A 365 6.18 -6.88 18.44
N ALA A 366 7.24 -7.33 19.12
CA ALA A 366 8.07 -6.45 19.95
C ALA A 366 8.94 -5.52 19.08
N ILE A 367 9.37 -5.98 17.90
CA ILE A 367 10.08 -5.17 16.89
C ILE A 367 9.19 -4.01 16.44
N ASP A 368 7.95 -4.29 16.03
CA ASP A 368 6.98 -3.27 15.64
C ASP A 368 6.77 -2.23 16.75
N ARG A 369 6.40 -2.68 17.94
CA ARG A 369 6.18 -1.76 19.08
C ARG A 369 7.40 -0.90 19.39
N LYS A 370 8.62 -1.48 19.30
CA LYS A 370 9.86 -0.75 19.61
C LYS A 370 10.14 0.32 18.56
N LEU A 371 9.99 0.00 17.27
CA LEU A 371 10.23 0.96 16.20
C LEU A 371 9.18 2.08 16.19
N THR A 372 7.91 1.73 16.33
CA THR A 372 6.81 2.70 16.42
C THR A 372 6.99 3.66 17.60
N ALA A 373 7.43 3.16 18.77
CA ALA A 373 7.74 4.03 19.91
C ALA A 373 8.88 5.02 19.62
N LEU A 374 9.94 4.61 18.92
CA LEU A 374 11.06 5.48 18.54
C LEU A 374 10.65 6.52 17.48
N ARG A 375 9.76 6.16 16.57
CA ARG A 375 9.16 7.08 15.59
C ARG A 375 8.28 8.11 16.27
N ALA A 376 7.50 7.69 17.28
CA ALA A 376 6.64 8.58 18.07
C ALA A 376 7.43 9.62 18.89
N GLU A 377 8.71 9.40 19.17
CA GLU A 377 9.59 10.44 19.77
C GLU A 377 9.94 11.57 18.80
N GLN A 378 9.76 11.38 17.50
CA GLN A 378 10.14 12.35 16.48
C GLN A 378 9.07 13.44 16.32
N PRO A 379 9.47 14.69 16.06
CA PRO A 379 8.51 15.77 15.85
C PRO A 379 7.65 15.51 14.62
N LEU A 380 6.39 15.95 14.67
CA LEU A 380 5.39 15.81 13.61
C LEU A 380 4.97 14.36 13.30
N PHE A 381 5.36 13.38 14.09
CA PHE A 381 4.82 12.02 13.98
C PHE A 381 3.31 12.03 14.22
N ARG A 382 2.58 11.32 13.37
CA ARG A 382 1.12 11.17 13.45
C ARG A 382 0.69 9.72 13.64
N ASP A 383 1.24 8.82 12.82
CA ASP A 383 0.93 7.39 12.85
C ASP A 383 2.01 6.60 12.08
N ILE A 384 1.86 5.28 11.98
CA ILE A 384 2.54 4.45 11.00
C ILE A 384 1.90 4.66 9.61
N SER A 385 2.64 4.43 8.51
CA SER A 385 2.11 4.56 7.15
C SER A 385 1.46 3.27 6.62
N PHE A 386 1.76 2.15 7.24
CA PHE A 386 1.17 0.82 7.06
C PHE A 386 1.58 -0.08 8.23
N ASP A 387 0.90 -1.22 8.41
CA ASP A 387 1.23 -2.18 9.46
C ASP A 387 2.63 -2.76 9.24
N THR A 388 3.46 -2.72 10.28
CA THR A 388 4.86 -3.11 10.20
C THR A 388 5.01 -4.59 9.82
N ILE A 389 5.76 -4.88 8.78
CA ILE A 389 6.14 -6.23 8.37
C ILE A 389 7.48 -6.56 9.07
N ALA A 390 7.42 -7.35 10.12
CA ALA A 390 8.61 -7.82 10.85
C ALA A 390 8.69 -9.34 10.74
N GLY A 391 9.21 -9.84 9.61
CA GLY A 391 9.27 -11.28 9.33
C GLY A 391 10.64 -11.87 9.65
N TYR A 392 10.73 -12.69 10.72
CA TYR A 392 11.94 -13.41 11.07
C TYR A 392 12.01 -14.78 10.39
N GLY A 393 13.15 -15.14 9.82
CA GLY A 393 13.37 -16.43 9.18
C GLY A 393 12.31 -16.72 8.11
N ALA A 394 11.53 -17.79 8.29
CA ALA A 394 10.52 -18.23 7.33
C ALA A 394 9.39 -17.23 7.13
N HIS A 395 9.02 -16.44 8.13
CA HIS A 395 8.00 -15.38 8.02
C HIS A 395 8.42 -14.27 7.07
N GLY A 396 9.73 -14.00 6.94
CA GLY A 396 10.25 -13.08 5.94
C GLY A 396 9.93 -13.47 4.48
N ALA A 397 9.56 -14.72 4.22
CA ALA A 397 9.11 -15.17 2.90
C ALA A 397 7.65 -14.84 2.59
N ILE A 398 6.88 -14.39 3.58
CA ILE A 398 5.50 -13.90 3.41
C ILE A 398 5.60 -12.40 3.12
N VAL A 399 5.42 -12.01 1.86
CA VAL A 399 5.76 -10.65 1.35
C VAL A 399 5.11 -9.53 2.16
N HIS A 400 3.83 -9.68 2.52
CA HIS A 400 3.06 -8.79 3.37
C HIS A 400 2.68 -9.53 4.67
N TYR A 401 3.70 -9.93 5.44
CA TYR A 401 3.50 -10.59 6.73
C TYR A 401 3.09 -9.57 7.78
N GLU A 402 2.03 -9.88 8.49
CA GLU A 402 1.60 -9.14 9.68
C GLU A 402 1.63 -10.11 10.87
N ALA A 403 2.46 -9.80 11.87
CA ALA A 403 2.54 -10.59 13.07
C ALA A 403 1.28 -10.39 13.94
N THR A 404 0.60 -11.49 14.26
CA THR A 404 -0.55 -11.50 15.16
C THR A 404 -0.18 -12.23 16.47
N PRO A 405 -0.97 -12.09 17.54
CA PRO A 405 -0.70 -12.86 18.78
C PRO A 405 -0.63 -14.38 18.58
N GLU A 406 -1.22 -14.89 17.50
CA GLU A 406 -1.23 -16.31 17.13
C GLU A 406 0.02 -16.71 16.34
N THR A 407 0.58 -15.81 15.53
CA THR A 407 1.72 -16.09 14.65
C THR A 407 3.04 -15.54 15.15
N ASP A 408 3.02 -14.64 16.16
CA ASP A 408 4.20 -13.98 16.74
C ASP A 408 5.23 -15.00 17.25
N ILE A 409 6.46 -14.90 16.78
CA ILE A 409 7.57 -15.78 17.17
C ILE A 409 8.73 -14.98 17.80
N PRO A 410 9.49 -15.60 18.71
CA PRO A 410 10.70 -15.01 19.26
C PRO A 410 11.83 -15.00 18.22
N LEU A 411 12.62 -13.92 18.22
CA LEU A 411 13.85 -13.81 17.45
C LEU A 411 14.98 -14.58 18.13
N GLU A 412 15.87 -15.13 17.33
CA GLU A 412 17.09 -15.81 17.78
C GLU A 412 18.34 -15.16 17.14
N PRO A 413 19.55 -15.28 17.74
CA PRO A 413 20.76 -14.64 17.22
C PRO A 413 21.35 -15.40 16.02
N HIS A 414 20.55 -15.65 14.98
CA HIS A 414 20.95 -16.21 13.68
C HIS A 414 19.91 -15.85 12.62
N GLY A 415 20.25 -16.05 11.35
CA GLY A 415 19.34 -15.83 10.23
C GLY A 415 19.04 -14.36 9.97
N LEU A 416 17.99 -14.12 9.21
CA LEU A 416 17.57 -12.81 8.69
C LEU A 416 16.24 -12.37 9.31
N LEU A 417 16.15 -11.09 9.66
CA LEU A 417 14.92 -10.37 9.92
C LEU A 417 14.65 -9.44 8.73
N LEU A 418 13.55 -9.63 8.03
CA LEU A 418 13.02 -8.67 7.08
C LEU A 418 12.12 -7.70 7.84
N LEU A 419 12.47 -6.41 7.80
CA LEU A 419 11.72 -5.35 8.46
C LEU A 419 11.32 -4.31 7.42
N ASP A 420 10.03 -4.25 7.13
CA ASP A 420 9.40 -3.27 6.26
C ASP A 420 8.43 -2.43 7.07
N SER A 421 8.56 -1.10 6.99
CA SER A 421 7.84 -0.19 7.87
C SER A 421 7.89 1.24 7.39
N GLY A 422 6.92 2.03 7.80
CA GLY A 422 6.91 3.44 7.48
C GLY A 422 6.16 4.27 8.52
N ALA A 423 6.22 5.57 8.37
CA ALA A 423 5.56 6.53 9.25
C ALA A 423 4.85 7.63 8.47
N GLN A 424 3.75 8.12 9.03
CA GLN A 424 3.09 9.36 8.66
C GLN A 424 3.64 10.47 9.54
N TYR A 425 4.51 11.31 8.97
CA TYR A 425 4.83 12.61 9.55
C TYR A 425 3.96 13.66 8.85
N GLN A 426 3.56 14.70 9.58
CA GLN A 426 2.71 15.74 8.98
C GLN A 426 3.33 16.43 7.75
N ASP A 427 4.65 16.38 7.63
CA ASP A 427 5.42 16.91 6.50
C ASP A 427 5.83 15.86 5.45
N GLY A 428 5.48 14.57 5.63
CA GLY A 428 5.75 13.52 4.62
C GLY A 428 5.49 12.12 5.11
N THR A 429 5.32 11.19 4.17
CA THR A 429 5.15 9.76 4.41
C THR A 429 6.48 9.05 4.16
N THR A 430 6.85 8.09 5.02
CA THR A 430 8.03 7.26 4.82
C THR A 430 7.66 5.81 4.54
N ASP A 431 8.54 5.14 3.80
CA ASP A 431 8.44 3.76 3.41
C ASP A 431 9.86 3.21 3.24
N ILE A 432 10.17 2.11 3.94
CA ILE A 432 11.51 1.53 3.96
C ILE A 432 11.50 0.05 4.33
N THR A 433 12.22 -0.76 3.57
CA THR A 433 12.59 -2.10 4.00
C THR A 433 14.09 -2.23 4.25
N ARG A 434 14.44 -2.90 5.36
CA ARG A 434 15.78 -3.42 5.63
C ARG A 434 15.71 -4.90 5.98
N THR A 435 16.61 -5.68 5.38
CA THR A 435 16.88 -7.05 5.82
C THR A 435 18.12 -7.04 6.70
N ILE A 436 18.01 -7.55 7.91
CA ILE A 436 18.99 -7.42 8.99
C ILE A 436 19.50 -8.80 9.40
N ALA A 437 20.82 -9.01 9.43
CA ALA A 437 21.41 -10.22 9.96
C ALA A 437 21.39 -10.19 11.50
N LEU A 438 20.73 -11.16 12.12
CA LEU A 438 20.71 -11.29 13.58
C LEU A 438 21.92 -12.08 14.12
N GLY A 439 22.68 -12.75 13.24
CA GLY A 439 23.85 -13.53 13.59
C GLY A 439 24.39 -14.31 12.39
N PRO A 440 24.92 -15.54 12.58
CA PRO A 440 25.41 -16.36 11.49
C PRO A 440 24.36 -16.63 10.41
N LEU A 441 24.77 -16.56 9.15
CA LEU A 441 23.94 -16.77 7.96
C LEU A 441 24.44 -17.95 7.15
N THR A 442 23.54 -18.62 6.46
CA THR A 442 23.86 -19.61 5.42
C THR A 442 24.41 -18.92 4.17
N ASP A 443 25.09 -19.70 3.33
CA ASP A 443 25.59 -19.19 2.04
C ASP A 443 24.42 -18.79 1.09
N GLU A 444 23.29 -19.49 1.19
CA GLU A 444 22.08 -19.19 0.43
C GLU A 444 21.49 -17.81 0.83
N GLU A 445 21.33 -17.54 2.13
CA GLU A 445 20.84 -16.25 2.64
C GLU A 445 21.74 -15.08 2.20
N ARG A 446 23.06 -15.26 2.32
CA ARG A 446 24.03 -14.24 1.86
C ARG A 446 23.98 -14.00 0.35
N THR A 447 23.80 -15.07 -0.44
CA THR A 447 23.67 -14.97 -1.90
C THR A 447 22.41 -14.19 -2.27
N ASP A 448 21.26 -14.58 -1.70
CA ASP A 448 19.97 -13.95 -1.99
C ASP A 448 19.96 -12.47 -1.55
N TYR A 449 20.48 -12.17 -0.36
CA TYR A 449 20.63 -10.80 0.11
C TYR A 449 21.46 -9.95 -0.86
N THR A 450 22.61 -10.48 -1.31
CA THR A 450 23.50 -9.75 -2.23
C THR A 450 22.84 -9.51 -3.59
N LEU A 451 22.08 -10.50 -4.12
CA LEU A 451 21.36 -10.35 -5.38
C LEU A 451 20.26 -9.29 -5.31
N VAL A 452 19.52 -9.24 -4.20
CA VAL A 452 18.52 -8.18 -3.94
C VAL A 452 19.17 -6.82 -3.89
N LEU A 453 20.26 -6.68 -3.11
CA LEU A 453 21.00 -5.42 -3.01
C LEU A 453 21.55 -4.96 -4.37
N LYS A 454 22.08 -5.86 -5.19
CA LYS A 454 22.53 -5.52 -6.57
C LYS A 454 21.38 -4.97 -7.41
N GLY A 455 20.21 -5.60 -7.34
CA GLY A 455 19.00 -5.13 -8.04
C GLY A 455 18.61 -3.72 -7.59
N HIS A 456 18.56 -3.50 -6.28
CA HIS A 456 18.28 -2.20 -5.69
C HIS A 456 19.27 -1.11 -6.16
N ILE A 457 20.58 -1.39 -6.09
CA ILE A 457 21.62 -0.43 -6.50
C ILE A 457 21.53 -0.13 -8.00
N ARG A 458 21.36 -1.16 -8.86
CA ARG A 458 21.29 -0.97 -10.31
C ARG A 458 20.12 -0.08 -10.73
N LEU A 459 18.98 -0.21 -10.09
CA LEU A 459 17.84 0.69 -10.32
C LEU A 459 18.14 2.09 -9.77
N ALA A 460 18.68 2.21 -8.56
CA ALA A 460 19.01 3.50 -7.94
C ALA A 460 20.03 4.32 -8.74
N MET A 461 20.96 3.66 -9.44
CA MET A 461 21.97 4.30 -10.31
C MET A 461 21.42 4.70 -11.70
N ALA A 462 20.19 4.34 -12.04
CA ALA A 462 19.67 4.54 -13.38
C ALA A 462 19.61 6.02 -13.78
N LYS A 463 20.01 6.28 -15.00
CA LYS A 463 19.82 7.54 -15.72
C LYS A 463 19.03 7.24 -16.98
N PHE A 464 17.93 7.92 -17.18
CA PHE A 464 16.93 7.55 -18.19
C PHE A 464 16.33 8.77 -18.88
N PRO A 465 15.90 8.65 -20.14
CA PRO A 465 15.22 9.74 -20.85
C PRO A 465 13.93 10.15 -20.14
N SER A 466 13.66 11.44 -20.09
CA SER A 466 12.36 11.96 -19.66
C SER A 466 11.23 11.35 -20.50
N GLY A 467 10.14 10.96 -19.84
CA GLY A 467 9.02 10.26 -20.48
C GLY A 467 9.16 8.72 -20.51
N SER A 468 10.26 8.16 -20.00
CA SER A 468 10.34 6.72 -19.77
C SER A 468 9.28 6.27 -18.78
N SER A 469 8.71 5.08 -19.00
CA SER A 469 7.82 4.44 -18.03
C SER A 469 8.59 3.57 -17.04
N GLY A 470 8.00 3.32 -15.87
CA GLY A 470 8.61 2.43 -14.89
C GLY A 470 8.79 0.99 -15.38
N THR A 471 7.96 0.52 -16.32
CA THR A 471 8.11 -0.80 -16.95
C THR A 471 9.46 -0.95 -17.67
N GLN A 472 9.98 0.13 -18.27
CA GLN A 472 11.27 0.10 -18.96
C GLN A 472 12.45 -0.03 -17.98
N LEU A 473 12.29 0.43 -16.74
CA LEU A 473 13.34 0.41 -15.71
C LEU A 473 13.30 -0.83 -14.81
N ASP A 474 12.17 -1.51 -14.73
CA ASP A 474 11.93 -2.66 -13.83
C ASP A 474 12.99 -3.77 -13.99
N VAL A 475 13.44 -4.02 -15.21
CA VAL A 475 14.46 -5.02 -15.50
C VAL A 475 15.79 -4.76 -14.76
N LEU A 476 16.12 -3.52 -14.46
CA LEU A 476 17.38 -3.17 -13.76
C LEU A 476 17.41 -3.78 -12.36
N ALA A 477 16.27 -3.77 -11.67
CA ALA A 477 16.13 -4.38 -10.35
C ALA A 477 16.12 -5.90 -10.38
N ARG A 478 15.70 -6.51 -11.50
CA ARG A 478 15.53 -7.97 -11.60
C ARG A 478 16.72 -8.69 -12.24
N TYR A 479 17.52 -7.98 -13.02
CA TYR A 479 18.52 -8.61 -13.89
C TYR A 479 19.49 -9.52 -13.14
N ALA A 480 20.02 -9.08 -11.99
CA ALA A 480 20.93 -9.91 -11.19
C ALA A 480 20.29 -11.22 -10.73
N MET A 481 19.03 -11.16 -10.29
CA MET A 481 18.27 -12.34 -9.85
C MET A 481 17.96 -13.29 -11.00
N TRP A 482 17.58 -12.78 -12.18
CA TRP A 482 17.28 -13.60 -13.36
C TRP A 482 18.48 -14.43 -13.83
N GLN A 483 19.72 -13.91 -13.67
CA GLN A 483 20.93 -14.68 -13.98
C GLN A 483 21.08 -15.94 -13.10
N HIS A 484 20.37 -15.99 -11.96
CA HIS A 484 20.32 -17.11 -11.03
C HIS A 484 18.99 -17.88 -11.06
N GLY A 485 18.10 -17.58 -12.03
CA GLY A 485 16.78 -18.22 -12.14
C GLY A 485 15.80 -17.79 -11.03
N LEU A 486 16.06 -16.67 -10.35
CA LEU A 486 15.24 -16.12 -9.27
C LEU A 486 14.42 -14.92 -9.77
N ASN A 487 13.25 -14.71 -9.17
CA ASN A 487 12.36 -13.59 -9.48
C ASN A 487 11.45 -13.28 -8.29
N PHE A 488 10.89 -12.06 -8.26
CA PHE A 488 9.79 -11.70 -7.38
C PHE A 488 8.57 -11.28 -8.20
N LEU A 489 7.37 -11.42 -7.62
CA LEU A 489 6.11 -11.29 -8.35
C LEU A 489 5.35 -10.00 -8.04
N HIS A 490 5.78 -9.21 -7.06
CA HIS A 490 5.23 -7.88 -6.77
C HIS A 490 5.86 -6.79 -7.65
N GLY A 491 5.37 -5.56 -7.56
CA GLY A 491 5.98 -4.39 -8.19
C GLY A 491 7.37 -4.09 -7.62
N THR A 492 8.22 -3.46 -8.39
CA THR A 492 9.56 -3.04 -7.94
C THR A 492 9.51 -1.69 -7.22
N GLY A 493 8.44 -0.94 -7.41
CA GLY A 493 8.24 0.33 -6.72
C GLY A 493 6.95 1.04 -7.14
N HIS A 494 6.48 1.90 -6.28
CA HIS A 494 5.26 2.69 -6.40
C HIS A 494 5.50 4.13 -5.96
N GLY A 495 4.62 5.06 -6.34
CA GLY A 495 4.64 6.42 -5.81
C GLY A 495 4.32 6.43 -4.31
N VAL A 496 4.76 7.47 -3.63
CA VAL A 496 4.48 7.70 -2.19
C VAL A 496 3.79 9.04 -2.03
N GLY A 497 2.70 9.10 -1.27
CA GLY A 497 1.95 10.32 -0.99
C GLY A 497 2.67 11.25 0.00
N SER A 498 2.39 12.55 -0.03
CA SER A 498 2.93 13.52 0.94
C SER A 498 1.95 13.71 2.11
N TYR A 499 2.18 13.01 3.20
CA TYR A 499 1.22 12.84 4.29
C TYR A 499 -0.15 12.43 3.74
N LEU A 500 -0.12 11.33 2.97
CA LEU A 500 -1.25 10.67 2.29
C LEU A 500 -0.96 9.17 2.24
N ASN A 501 -1.61 8.43 1.31
CA ASN A 501 -1.37 7.01 1.14
C ASN A 501 0.10 6.70 0.88
N VAL A 502 0.61 5.64 1.49
CA VAL A 502 1.95 5.11 1.19
C VAL A 502 2.02 4.67 -0.27
N HIS A 503 0.99 4.00 -0.79
CA HIS A 503 0.87 3.67 -2.21
C HIS A 503 0.16 4.80 -2.96
N GLU A 504 0.87 5.45 -3.88
CA GLU A 504 0.36 6.53 -4.71
C GLU A 504 0.54 6.22 -6.21
N GLY A 505 -0.52 6.36 -6.99
CA GLY A 505 -0.45 6.35 -8.44
C GLY A 505 -0.24 7.75 -9.05
N PRO A 506 -0.17 7.84 -10.40
CA PRO A 506 -0.38 6.78 -11.39
C PRO A 506 0.89 6.02 -11.79
N HIS A 507 2.07 6.43 -11.33
CA HIS A 507 3.37 5.91 -11.74
C HIS A 507 3.82 4.75 -10.85
N GLN A 508 4.39 3.71 -11.45
CA GLN A 508 4.92 2.53 -10.77
C GLN A 508 6.09 1.96 -11.57
N ILE A 509 7.00 1.25 -10.89
CA ILE A 509 8.01 0.40 -11.54
C ILE A 509 7.57 -1.05 -11.38
N ARG A 510 7.22 -1.73 -12.49
CA ARG A 510 6.74 -3.12 -12.47
C ARG A 510 6.88 -3.79 -13.83
N MET A 511 6.87 -5.13 -13.85
CA MET A 511 6.96 -5.92 -15.10
C MET A 511 5.78 -5.70 -16.05
N SER A 512 4.56 -5.60 -15.51
CA SER A 512 3.38 -5.34 -16.34
C SER A 512 3.39 -3.92 -16.87
N TYR A 513 2.88 -3.73 -18.08
CA TYR A 513 2.87 -2.41 -18.72
C TYR A 513 2.20 -1.35 -17.86
N MET A 514 2.91 -0.24 -17.68
CA MET A 514 2.44 0.95 -16.98
C MET A 514 2.67 2.16 -17.90
N PRO A 515 1.59 2.78 -18.40
CA PRO A 515 1.71 3.86 -19.38
C PRO A 515 2.17 5.19 -18.79
N ALA A 516 2.00 5.41 -17.48
CA ALA A 516 2.34 6.67 -16.83
C ALA A 516 3.85 6.96 -16.97
N PRO A 517 4.24 8.13 -17.52
CA PRO A 517 5.63 8.51 -17.64
C PRO A 517 6.20 8.89 -16.28
N LEU A 518 7.49 8.60 -16.10
CA LEU A 518 8.27 9.09 -14.96
C LEU A 518 8.76 10.51 -15.27
N VAL A 519 8.48 11.46 -14.36
CA VAL A 519 8.87 12.86 -14.52
C VAL A 519 9.53 13.40 -13.25
N ALA A 520 10.32 14.47 -13.39
CA ALA A 520 10.96 15.13 -12.25
C ALA A 520 9.92 15.62 -11.23
N GLY A 521 10.20 15.46 -9.95
CA GLY A 521 9.31 15.79 -8.84
C GLY A 521 8.46 14.61 -8.35
N MET A 522 8.42 13.48 -9.04
CA MET A 522 7.76 12.27 -8.56
C MET A 522 8.62 11.54 -7.52
N THR A 523 7.97 10.99 -6.50
CA THR A 523 8.60 10.08 -5.52
C THR A 523 8.25 8.64 -5.86
N LEU A 524 9.19 7.72 -5.62
CA LEU A 524 9.05 6.29 -5.92
C LEU A 524 9.76 5.46 -4.88
N THR A 525 9.22 4.28 -4.55
CA THR A 525 9.98 3.23 -3.87
C THR A 525 10.85 2.45 -4.87
N ASN A 526 11.85 1.75 -4.34
CA ASN A 526 12.73 0.83 -5.05
C ASN A 526 12.98 -0.36 -4.12
N GLU A 527 12.19 -1.43 -4.28
CA GLU A 527 11.98 -2.50 -3.30
C GLU A 527 12.09 -3.93 -3.88
N PRO A 528 13.15 -4.28 -4.64
CA PRO A 528 13.32 -5.66 -5.09
C PRO A 528 13.43 -6.64 -3.92
N GLY A 529 12.98 -7.88 -4.12
CA GLY A 529 13.02 -8.91 -3.08
C GLY A 529 13.24 -10.33 -3.61
N ILE A 530 13.56 -11.25 -2.71
CA ILE A 530 13.58 -12.71 -2.92
C ILE A 530 12.89 -13.35 -1.73
N TYR A 531 11.96 -14.28 -1.99
CA TYR A 531 11.12 -14.91 -0.97
C TYR A 531 11.13 -16.43 -1.17
N LYS A 532 11.69 -17.17 -0.22
CA LYS A 532 11.80 -18.63 -0.25
C LYS A 532 10.95 -19.24 0.85
N ALA A 533 9.77 -19.71 0.49
CA ALA A 533 8.79 -20.27 1.41
C ALA A 533 9.42 -21.32 2.36
N GLY A 534 9.14 -21.17 3.65
CA GLY A 534 9.67 -22.03 4.71
C GLY A 534 11.18 -21.84 5.02
N LYS A 535 11.82 -20.81 4.42
CA LYS A 535 13.25 -20.51 4.65
C LYS A 535 13.46 -19.08 5.11
N HIS A 536 13.48 -18.11 4.18
CA HIS A 536 13.75 -16.70 4.45
C HIS A 536 13.20 -15.79 3.35
N GLY A 537 13.09 -14.51 3.66
CA GLY A 537 12.87 -13.43 2.70
C GLY A 537 13.93 -12.34 2.82
N CYS A 538 14.22 -11.71 1.69
CA CYS A 538 15.08 -10.53 1.60
C CYS A 538 14.37 -9.46 0.78
N ARG A 539 14.29 -8.23 1.28
CA ARG A 539 13.90 -7.02 0.56
C ARG A 539 14.81 -5.88 0.99
N THR A 540 15.24 -5.06 0.06
CA THR A 540 15.96 -3.81 0.33
C THR A 540 15.23 -2.69 -0.37
N GLU A 541 14.84 -1.67 0.37
CA GLU A 541 14.00 -0.60 -0.13
C GLU A 541 14.48 0.78 0.31
N ASN A 542 14.40 1.72 -0.63
CA ASN A 542 14.45 3.16 -0.38
C ASN A 542 13.33 3.86 -1.15
N THR A 543 12.76 4.88 -0.55
CA THR A 543 12.02 5.92 -1.28
C THR A 543 13.02 6.84 -1.99
N GLN A 544 12.74 7.19 -3.24
CA GLN A 544 13.58 8.01 -4.10
C GLN A 544 12.78 9.15 -4.73
N LEU A 545 13.45 10.26 -5.03
CA LEU A 545 12.92 11.39 -5.78
C LEU A 545 13.47 11.38 -7.19
N ILE A 546 12.64 11.56 -8.19
CA ILE A 546 13.09 11.77 -9.58
C ILE A 546 13.52 13.22 -9.73
N ILE A 547 14.78 13.42 -10.16
CA ILE A 547 15.38 14.73 -10.39
C ILE A 547 15.97 14.83 -11.79
N PRO A 548 16.13 16.04 -12.37
CA PRO A 548 16.86 16.24 -13.61
C PRO A 548 18.32 15.75 -13.49
N PHE A 549 18.83 15.11 -14.53
CA PHE A 549 20.24 14.71 -14.63
C PHE A 549 20.99 15.57 -15.63
N SER A 550 20.54 15.62 -16.89
CA SER A 550 21.21 16.38 -17.94
C SER A 550 20.22 16.79 -19.05
N HIS A 551 20.59 17.84 -19.77
CA HIS A 551 19.96 18.26 -21.01
C HIS A 551 20.99 18.20 -22.14
N GLY A 552 20.65 17.68 -23.32
CA GLY A 552 21.59 17.54 -24.42
C GLY A 552 20.94 17.26 -25.76
N GLU A 553 21.74 16.87 -26.74
CA GLU A 553 21.30 16.57 -28.12
C GLU A 553 20.18 15.50 -28.18
N PHE A 554 20.18 14.57 -27.22
CA PHE A 554 19.18 13.49 -27.14
C PHE A 554 18.02 13.81 -26.18
N GLY A 555 17.86 15.07 -25.78
CA GLY A 555 16.79 15.54 -24.90
C GLY A 555 17.15 15.55 -23.41
N ASP A 556 16.12 15.55 -22.57
CA ASP A 556 16.23 15.60 -21.12
C ASP A 556 16.40 14.20 -20.54
N PHE A 557 17.35 14.07 -19.61
CA PHE A 557 17.57 12.86 -18.83
C PHE A 557 17.29 13.11 -17.36
N LEU A 558 16.74 12.09 -16.72
CA LEU A 558 16.40 12.05 -15.30
C LEU A 558 17.27 11.03 -14.56
N GLN A 559 17.31 11.15 -13.24
CA GLN A 559 17.95 10.21 -12.32
C GLN A 559 17.18 10.15 -11.00
N PHE A 560 17.55 9.20 -10.15
CA PHE A 560 17.00 9.07 -8.80
C PHE A 560 17.93 9.73 -7.76
N GLU A 561 17.32 10.46 -6.82
CA GLU A 561 17.92 10.89 -5.56
C GLU A 561 17.36 10.00 -4.45
N PRO A 562 18.14 9.16 -3.75
CA PRO A 562 17.63 8.41 -2.59
C PRO A 562 17.19 9.38 -1.49
N LEU A 563 15.94 9.32 -1.06
CA LEU A 563 15.42 10.13 0.06
C LEU A 563 15.62 9.42 1.40
N THR A 564 15.43 8.10 1.44
CA THR A 564 15.58 7.28 2.64
C THR A 564 16.99 7.40 3.21
N LEU A 565 17.09 7.64 4.52
CA LEU A 565 18.33 7.80 5.27
C LEU A 565 18.44 6.71 6.34
N CYS A 566 18.92 5.53 5.96
CA CYS A 566 19.12 4.41 6.88
C CYS A 566 20.25 3.53 6.35
N PRO A 567 21.22 3.09 7.18
CA PRO A 567 22.28 2.22 6.70
C PRO A 567 21.73 0.89 6.19
N ILE A 568 22.36 0.36 5.16
CA ILE A 568 22.14 -0.99 4.64
C ILE A 568 23.10 -1.93 5.36
N ASP A 569 22.62 -3.06 5.86
CA ASP A 569 23.46 -4.02 6.58
C ASP A 569 24.51 -4.63 5.64
N THR A 570 25.79 -4.39 5.92
CA THR A 570 26.89 -4.86 5.08
C THR A 570 27.38 -6.26 5.44
N ARG A 571 27.01 -6.79 6.61
CA ARG A 571 27.45 -8.11 7.11
C ARG A 571 27.04 -9.29 6.23
N PRO A 572 25.83 -9.30 5.60
CA PRO A 572 25.43 -10.38 4.71
C PRO A 572 26.09 -10.34 3.33
N ILE A 573 26.70 -9.22 2.92
CA ILE A 573 27.17 -9.02 1.55
C ILE A 573 28.29 -10.02 1.20
N LYS A 574 28.16 -10.66 0.03
CA LYS A 574 29.24 -11.41 -0.63
C LYS A 574 29.98 -10.46 -1.56
N LEU A 575 31.12 -9.90 -1.09
CA LEU A 575 31.87 -8.87 -1.80
C LEU A 575 32.32 -9.30 -3.20
N GLU A 576 32.62 -10.59 -3.36
CA GLU A 576 33.00 -11.18 -4.65
C GLU A 576 31.90 -11.16 -5.72
N MET A 577 30.66 -10.93 -5.31
CA MET A 577 29.51 -10.78 -6.22
C MET A 577 29.26 -9.31 -6.60
N MET A 578 29.84 -8.35 -5.90
CA MET A 578 29.62 -6.92 -6.12
C MET A 578 30.57 -6.37 -7.19
N ALA A 579 30.02 -5.53 -8.06
CA ALA A 579 30.86 -4.77 -8.99
C ALA A 579 31.45 -3.50 -8.33
N PRO A 580 32.58 -2.99 -8.80
CA PRO A 580 33.23 -1.81 -8.19
C PRO A 580 32.32 -0.57 -8.13
N ASP A 581 31.50 -0.35 -9.16
CA ASP A 581 30.56 0.77 -9.22
C ASP A 581 29.39 0.60 -8.24
N GLU A 582 28.97 -0.63 -7.94
CA GLU A 582 27.97 -0.95 -6.92
C GLU A 582 28.51 -0.69 -5.51
N LEU A 583 29.76 -1.07 -5.24
CA LEU A 583 30.43 -0.78 -3.96
C LEU A 583 30.60 0.73 -3.76
N GLN A 584 31.01 1.45 -4.81
CA GLN A 584 31.15 2.91 -4.75
C GLN A 584 29.82 3.59 -4.46
N TRP A 585 28.72 3.14 -5.12
CA TRP A 585 27.39 3.69 -4.84
C TRP A 585 26.98 3.47 -3.37
N LEU A 586 27.25 2.27 -2.82
CA LEU A 586 26.92 1.94 -1.43
C LEU A 586 27.73 2.79 -0.44
N ASP A 587 29.02 2.99 -0.70
CA ASP A 587 29.89 3.85 0.11
C ASP A 587 29.43 5.31 0.08
N ASP A 588 29.06 5.84 -1.10
CA ASP A 588 28.56 7.21 -1.26
C ASP A 588 27.19 7.38 -0.55
N TYR A 589 26.31 6.38 -0.65
CA TYR A 589 25.02 6.36 0.05
C TYR A 589 25.24 6.35 1.58
N HIS A 590 26.10 5.50 2.09
CA HIS A 590 26.43 5.41 3.51
C HIS A 590 27.07 6.69 4.05
N GLU A 591 27.96 7.32 3.30
CA GLU A 591 28.54 8.60 3.68
C GLU A 591 27.46 9.69 3.76
N ARG A 592 26.54 9.74 2.80
CA ARG A 592 25.38 10.66 2.87
C ARG A 592 24.52 10.39 4.09
N VAL A 593 24.17 9.14 4.38
CA VAL A 593 23.40 8.76 5.58
C VAL A 593 24.09 9.26 6.85
N TYR A 594 25.42 9.07 6.96
CA TYR A 594 26.18 9.55 8.10
C TYR A 594 26.16 11.07 8.22
N GLN A 595 26.41 11.77 7.13
CA GLN A 595 26.47 13.25 7.12
C GLN A 595 25.13 13.87 7.50
N GLU A 596 24.02 13.33 7.00
CA GLU A 596 22.67 13.86 7.25
C GLU A 596 22.17 13.55 8.68
N LEU A 597 22.49 12.38 9.23
CA LEU A 597 21.95 11.93 10.51
C LEU A 597 22.86 12.21 11.71
N SER A 598 24.18 12.16 11.54
CA SER A 598 25.13 12.28 12.67
C SER A 598 24.97 13.56 13.49
N PRO A 599 24.57 14.74 12.94
CA PRO A 599 24.31 15.93 13.75
C PRO A 599 23.07 15.84 14.65
N LEU A 600 22.16 14.89 14.36
CA LEU A 600 20.87 14.72 15.04
C LEU A 600 20.92 13.62 16.12
N LEU A 601 22.02 12.90 16.22
CA LEU A 601 22.20 11.73 17.08
C LEU A 601 23.04 12.05 18.31
N ASP A 602 22.83 11.31 19.41
CA ASP A 602 23.73 11.33 20.55
C ASP A 602 25.09 10.70 20.22
N ALA A 603 26.01 10.67 21.19
CA ALA A 603 27.36 10.19 20.96
C ALA A 603 27.42 8.69 20.63
N ASP A 604 26.60 7.89 21.32
CA ASP A 604 26.60 6.43 21.16
C ASP A 604 25.96 6.01 19.84
N ASP A 605 24.80 6.61 19.48
CA ASP A 605 24.12 6.38 18.22
C ASP A 605 25.00 6.83 17.03
N ARG A 606 25.68 7.97 17.17
CA ARG A 606 26.62 8.48 16.17
C ARG A 606 27.83 7.56 15.96
N GLN A 607 28.37 7.03 17.06
CA GLN A 607 29.49 6.07 17.00
C GLN A 607 29.06 4.78 16.30
N TRP A 608 27.89 4.26 16.66
CA TRP A 608 27.34 3.08 16.01
C TRP A 608 27.09 3.33 14.52
N LEU A 609 26.46 4.46 14.18
CA LEU A 609 26.18 4.82 12.78
C LEU A 609 27.49 4.90 11.96
N ARG A 610 28.58 5.48 12.53
CA ARG A 610 29.88 5.52 11.85
C ARG A 610 30.43 4.13 11.55
N GLN A 611 30.23 3.18 12.46
CA GLN A 611 30.62 1.79 12.23
C GLN A 611 29.74 1.12 11.16
N ALA A 612 28.43 1.33 11.21
CA ALA A 612 27.47 0.77 10.26
C ALA A 612 27.61 1.33 8.83
N THR A 613 28.26 2.50 8.69
CA THR A 613 28.48 3.19 7.41
C THR A 613 29.96 3.22 6.98
N GLN A 614 30.77 2.25 7.45
CA GLN A 614 32.16 2.13 7.01
C GLN A 614 32.23 1.74 5.54
N LYS A 615 33.22 2.30 4.84
CA LYS A 615 33.46 2.01 3.43
C LYS A 615 33.88 0.55 3.22
N LEU A 616 33.30 -0.07 2.21
CA LEU A 616 33.63 -1.42 1.78
C LEU A 616 34.66 -1.43 0.64
N SER A 617 34.74 -0.39 -0.17
CA SER A 617 35.67 -0.32 -1.29
C SER A 617 37.16 -0.24 -0.87
N GLU A 618 37.43 0.06 0.41
CA GLU A 618 38.77 0.15 0.99
C GLU A 618 39.16 -1.11 1.80
N SER A 619 38.23 -2.07 1.94
CA SER A 619 38.41 -3.34 2.67
C SER A 619 38.70 -4.49 1.69
#